data_48f91574c4a7bd5f4dcd3510a62a8ef8
#
_entry.id   48f91574c4a7bd5f4dcd3510a62a8ef8
#
_cell.length_a   1.000
_cell.length_b   1.000
_cell.length_c   1.000
_cell.angle_alpha   90.00
_cell.angle_beta   90.00
_cell.angle_gamma   90.00
#
_symmetry.space_group_name_H-M   'P 1'
#
loop_
_entity.id
_entity.type
_entity.pdbx_description
1 polymer ?
#
loop_
_entity_poly.entity_id
_entity_poly.type
_entity_poly.pdbx_seq_one_letter_code
_entity_poly.pdbx_strand_id
1 'polypeptide(L)'
;VFSALPVAVFQGLITLTAVFFAGFIPTAAIANMSFVGSVLVFLVGVNLMGAQHWVWYIIFMSFGTCGTYIYSSFQVTMYLDCGEWYLNKTGKDMRTIAIGLASPPLKIGMAVGGTIGLYLLGATGYVAGFTPDEAWVKSFMFICWIVPAVIYFAAAAIMAIFYKITDAEAARCAQENAAKLQQK
;
A
#
# COMPACT_ATOMS: atom_id res chain seq x y z
N VAL A 1 -6.77 22.96 -2.42
CA VAL A 1 -6.40 22.56 -3.78
C VAL A 1 -4.90 22.73 -4.01
N PHE A 2 -4.27 23.86 -3.62
CA PHE A 2 -2.85 24.12 -3.83
C PHE A 2 -1.89 23.24 -2.99
N SER A 3 -2.33 22.64 -1.90
CA SER A 3 -1.49 21.77 -1.05
C SER A 3 -1.38 20.32 -1.56
N ALA A 4 -2.31 19.86 -2.39
CA ALA A 4 -2.31 18.50 -2.90
C ALA A 4 -1.37 18.31 -4.12
N LEU A 5 -1.15 19.36 -4.91
CA LEU A 5 -0.35 19.28 -6.14
C LEU A 5 1.13 18.92 -5.88
N PRO A 6 1.84 19.57 -4.93
CA PRO A 6 3.23 19.21 -4.63
C PRO A 6 3.36 17.78 -4.10
N VAL A 7 2.40 17.33 -3.29
CA VAL A 7 2.36 15.97 -2.75
C VAL A 7 2.19 14.95 -3.87
N ALA A 8 1.26 15.17 -4.79
CA ALA A 8 1.02 14.27 -5.92
C ALA A 8 2.23 14.19 -6.86
N VAL A 9 2.88 15.32 -7.15
CA VAL A 9 4.12 15.35 -7.96
C VAL A 9 5.24 14.57 -7.28
N PHE A 10 5.44 14.78 -5.98
CA PHE A 10 6.47 14.09 -5.21
C PHE A 10 6.23 12.57 -5.16
N GLN A 11 4.99 12.14 -4.92
CA GLN A 11 4.60 10.74 -4.96
C GLN A 11 4.81 10.12 -6.35
N GLY A 12 4.44 10.85 -7.40
CA GLY A 12 4.69 10.43 -8.78
C GLY A 12 6.16 10.21 -9.10
N LEU A 13 7.03 11.12 -8.67
CA LEU A 13 8.48 11.00 -8.83
C LEU A 13 9.05 9.77 -8.08
N ILE A 14 8.62 9.53 -6.84
CA ILE A 14 9.04 8.36 -6.08
C ILE A 14 8.58 7.07 -6.75
N THR A 15 7.33 7.02 -7.22
CA THR A 15 6.80 5.87 -7.94
C THR A 15 7.60 5.60 -9.23
N LEU A 16 7.88 6.64 -10.01
CA LEU A 16 8.70 6.53 -11.22
C LEU A 16 10.10 5.99 -10.92
N THR A 17 10.73 6.48 -9.85
CA THR A 17 12.03 6.00 -9.38
C THR A 17 11.96 4.53 -9.00
N ALA A 18 10.94 4.11 -8.25
CA ALA A 18 10.75 2.71 -7.86
C ALA A 18 10.54 1.80 -9.07
N VAL A 19 9.77 2.24 -10.07
CA VAL A 19 9.60 1.50 -11.33
C VAL A 19 10.91 1.37 -12.10
N PHE A 20 11.74 2.42 -12.10
CA PHE A 20 13.07 2.36 -12.74
C PHE A 20 13.97 1.30 -12.07
N PHE A 21 13.92 1.18 -10.75
CA PHE A 21 14.69 0.18 -10.02
C PHE A 21 14.08 -1.23 -10.04
N ALA A 22 12.85 -1.40 -10.50
CA ALA A 22 12.17 -2.70 -10.55
C ALA A 22 12.90 -3.75 -11.40
N GLY A 23 13.68 -3.32 -12.41
CA GLY A 23 14.49 -4.23 -13.19
C GLY A 23 15.71 -4.83 -12.46
N PHE A 24 16.07 -4.27 -11.29
CA PHE A 24 17.25 -4.68 -10.52
C PHE A 24 16.91 -5.35 -9.19
N ILE A 25 15.70 -5.14 -8.66
CA ILE A 25 15.26 -5.66 -7.36
C ILE A 25 13.98 -6.45 -7.57
N PRO A 26 13.83 -7.64 -6.94
CA PRO A 26 12.62 -8.44 -7.05
C PRO A 26 11.37 -7.64 -6.67
N THR A 27 10.31 -7.75 -7.46
CA THR A 27 9.06 -6.99 -7.31
C THR A 27 8.44 -7.12 -5.92
N ALA A 28 8.41 -8.36 -5.40
CA ALA A 28 7.91 -8.63 -4.05
C ALA A 28 8.75 -7.96 -2.96
N ALA A 29 10.07 -7.87 -3.15
CA ALA A 29 10.96 -7.20 -2.21
C ALA A 29 10.69 -5.69 -2.18
N ILE A 30 10.52 -5.04 -3.35
CA ILE A 30 10.20 -3.61 -3.43
C ILE A 30 8.88 -3.34 -2.72
N ALA A 31 7.83 -4.13 -2.99
CA ALA A 31 6.53 -3.96 -2.38
C ALA A 31 6.59 -4.10 -0.85
N ASN A 32 7.30 -5.10 -0.35
CA ASN A 32 7.44 -5.34 1.09
C ASN A 32 8.27 -4.24 1.77
N MET A 33 9.39 -3.84 1.17
CA MET A 33 10.22 -2.71 1.67
C MET A 33 9.43 -1.41 1.70
N SER A 34 8.53 -1.19 0.74
CA SER A 34 7.65 -0.01 0.72
C SER A 34 6.70 0.02 1.91
N PHE A 35 6.09 -1.10 2.27
CA PHE A 35 5.25 -1.19 3.46
C PHE A 35 6.05 -0.98 4.75
N VAL A 36 7.19 -1.64 4.89
CA VAL A 36 8.07 -1.47 6.06
C VAL A 36 8.56 -0.02 6.17
N GLY A 37 8.95 0.59 5.04
CA GLY A 37 9.33 1.99 4.99
C GLY A 37 8.22 2.93 5.46
N SER A 38 6.97 2.68 5.04
CA SER A 38 5.81 3.44 5.50
C SER A 38 5.58 3.30 7.01
N VAL A 39 5.72 2.09 7.55
CA VAL A 39 5.62 1.85 9.00
C VAL A 39 6.66 2.67 9.76
N LEU A 40 7.92 2.65 9.32
CA LEU A 40 8.99 3.41 9.97
C LEU A 40 8.72 4.91 9.93
N VAL A 41 8.29 5.45 8.79
CA VAL A 41 7.95 6.87 8.66
C VAL A 41 6.80 7.24 9.58
N PHE A 42 5.73 6.44 9.66
CA PHE A 42 4.62 6.70 10.56
C PHE A 42 5.04 6.65 12.03
N LEU A 43 5.85 5.67 12.43
CA LEU A 43 6.35 5.59 13.80
C LEU A 43 7.26 6.76 14.18
N VAL A 44 8.14 7.18 13.26
CA VAL A 44 8.98 8.38 13.46
C VAL A 44 8.11 9.63 13.57
N GLY A 45 7.09 9.75 12.73
CA GLY A 45 6.14 10.87 12.78
C GLY A 45 5.46 11.02 14.14
N VAL A 46 5.03 9.93 14.77
CA VAL A 46 4.44 9.95 16.11
C VAL A 46 5.38 10.54 17.17
N ASN A 47 6.67 10.22 17.06
CA ASN A 47 7.67 10.61 18.08
C ASN A 47 8.21 12.03 17.89
N LEU A 48 8.29 12.52 16.63
CA LEU A 48 8.91 13.80 16.32
C LEU A 48 7.93 14.97 16.21
N MET A 49 6.64 14.69 16.01
CA MET A 49 5.66 15.70 15.66
C MET A 49 4.75 16.05 16.83
N GLY A 50 5.03 17.19 17.46
CA GLY A 50 4.01 17.87 18.27
C GLY A 50 2.89 18.40 17.37
N ALA A 51 1.67 18.52 17.93
CA ALA A 51 0.47 18.99 17.23
C ALA A 51 0.58 20.37 16.57
N GLN A 52 1.61 21.14 16.91
CA GLN A 52 1.80 22.52 16.45
C GLN A 52 2.45 22.66 15.08
N HIS A 53 2.94 21.57 14.47
CA HIS A 53 3.69 21.63 13.23
C HIS A 53 2.99 20.93 12.05
N TRP A 54 1.84 21.47 11.65
CA TRP A 54 1.03 20.93 10.55
C TRP A 54 1.79 20.75 9.22
N VAL A 55 2.80 21.58 8.95
CA VAL A 55 3.62 21.46 7.73
C VAL A 55 4.40 20.15 7.75
N TRP A 56 5.03 19.83 8.87
CA TRP A 56 5.75 18.57 9.05
C TRP A 56 4.83 17.37 8.99
N TYR A 57 3.62 17.49 9.57
CA TYR A 57 2.59 16.46 9.44
C TYR A 57 2.30 16.11 7.98
N ILE A 58 2.07 17.11 7.13
CA ILE A 58 1.83 16.90 5.69
C ILE A 58 3.03 16.22 5.02
N ILE A 59 4.25 16.67 5.33
CA ILE A 59 5.47 16.10 4.76
C ILE A 59 5.59 14.62 5.12
N PHE A 60 5.50 14.26 6.41
CA PHE A 60 5.66 12.88 6.85
C PHE A 60 4.50 11.98 6.40
N MET A 61 3.25 12.47 6.40
CA MET A 61 2.13 11.72 5.83
C MET A 61 2.34 11.44 4.35
N SER A 62 2.88 12.39 3.60
CA SER A 62 3.20 12.18 2.18
C SER A 62 4.26 11.09 2.00
N PHE A 63 5.32 11.10 2.79
CA PHE A 63 6.33 10.03 2.78
C PHE A 63 5.73 8.68 3.20
N GLY A 64 4.93 8.62 4.25
CA GLY A 64 4.29 7.40 4.72
C GLY A 64 3.37 6.77 3.68
N THR A 65 2.63 7.58 2.92
CA THR A 65 1.74 7.09 1.85
C THR A 65 2.48 6.71 0.56
N CYS A 66 3.74 7.11 0.37
CA CYS A 66 4.52 6.72 -0.80
C CYS A 66 4.60 5.19 -0.98
N GLY A 67 4.70 4.44 0.12
CA GLY A 67 4.72 2.99 0.07
C GLY A 67 3.47 2.39 -0.57
N THR A 68 2.30 2.97 -0.32
CA THR A 68 1.04 2.55 -0.96
C THR A 68 1.08 2.77 -2.47
N TYR A 69 1.60 3.90 -2.92
CA TYR A 69 1.70 4.21 -4.35
C TYR A 69 2.71 3.31 -5.07
N ILE A 70 3.84 3.03 -4.45
CA ILE A 70 4.84 2.10 -4.98
C ILE A 70 4.21 0.70 -5.11
N TYR A 71 3.57 0.20 -4.07
CA TYR A 71 2.87 -1.08 -4.10
C TYR A 71 1.80 -1.12 -5.20
N SER A 72 0.98 -0.09 -5.32
CA SER A 72 -0.10 -0.01 -6.32
C SER A 72 0.42 -0.15 -7.75
N SER A 73 1.63 0.32 -8.04
CA SER A 73 2.26 0.22 -9.35
C SER A 73 2.61 -1.23 -9.73
N PHE A 74 2.94 -2.06 -8.75
CA PHE A 74 3.30 -3.46 -8.94
C PHE A 74 2.13 -4.43 -8.72
N GLN A 75 1.05 -3.98 -8.12
CA GLN A 75 -0.07 -4.81 -7.71
C GLN A 75 -0.64 -5.64 -8.88
N VAL A 76 -0.87 -5.03 -10.03
CA VAL A 76 -1.45 -5.72 -11.20
C VAL A 76 -0.49 -6.79 -11.72
N THR A 77 0.81 -6.50 -11.77
CA THR A 77 1.84 -7.46 -12.18
C THR A 77 1.83 -8.67 -11.25
N MET A 78 1.81 -8.45 -9.94
CA MET A 78 1.77 -9.54 -8.95
C MET A 78 0.52 -10.42 -9.09
N TYR A 79 -0.64 -9.85 -9.41
CA TYR A 79 -1.85 -10.64 -9.69
C TYR A 79 -1.71 -11.46 -10.98
N LEU A 80 -1.11 -10.90 -12.02
CA LEU A 80 -0.81 -11.63 -13.26
C LEU A 80 0.15 -12.78 -13.00
N ASP A 81 1.22 -12.55 -12.24
CA ASP A 81 2.20 -13.57 -11.88
C ASP A 81 1.56 -14.75 -11.13
N CYS A 82 0.65 -14.45 -10.19
CA CYS A 82 -0.15 -15.47 -9.53
C CYS A 82 -1.02 -16.25 -10.52
N GLY A 83 -1.63 -15.56 -11.49
CA GLY A 83 -2.45 -16.19 -12.54
C GLY A 83 -1.63 -17.10 -13.46
N GLU A 84 -0.45 -16.66 -13.90
CA GLU A 84 0.47 -17.45 -14.72
C GLU A 84 1.01 -18.67 -13.96
N TRP A 85 1.39 -18.49 -12.70
CA TRP A 85 1.83 -19.58 -11.85
C TRP A 85 0.72 -20.62 -11.65
N TYR A 86 -0.51 -20.18 -11.40
CA TYR A 86 -1.66 -21.07 -11.22
C TYR A 86 -2.00 -21.83 -12.52
N LEU A 87 -2.01 -21.15 -13.66
CA LEU A 87 -2.21 -21.77 -14.98
C LEU A 87 -1.16 -22.85 -15.25
N ASN A 88 0.11 -22.57 -14.97
CA ASN A 88 1.19 -23.51 -15.17
C ASN A 88 1.03 -24.77 -14.31
N LYS A 89 0.62 -24.62 -13.04
CA LYS A 89 0.48 -25.71 -12.08
C LYS A 89 -0.78 -26.55 -12.27
N THR A 90 -1.89 -25.93 -12.65
CA THR A 90 -3.21 -26.60 -12.65
C THR A 90 -3.80 -26.80 -14.06
N GLY A 91 -3.25 -26.13 -15.06
CA GLY A 91 -3.80 -26.11 -16.43
C GLY A 91 -5.09 -25.29 -16.57
N LYS A 92 -5.58 -24.65 -15.51
CA LYS A 92 -6.81 -23.81 -15.51
C LYS A 92 -6.45 -22.36 -15.63
N ASP A 93 -6.99 -21.67 -16.63
CA ASP A 93 -6.77 -20.23 -16.80
C ASP A 93 -7.63 -19.43 -15.83
N MET A 94 -6.97 -18.84 -14.84
CA MET A 94 -7.59 -17.98 -13.82
C MET A 94 -7.04 -16.55 -13.84
N ARG A 95 -6.29 -16.17 -14.89
CA ARG A 95 -5.66 -14.83 -15.00
C ARG A 95 -6.67 -13.70 -14.92
N THR A 96 -7.78 -13.79 -15.64
CA THR A 96 -8.86 -12.79 -15.59
C THR A 96 -9.49 -12.69 -14.21
N ILE A 97 -9.66 -13.83 -13.52
CA ILE A 97 -10.21 -13.85 -12.16
C ILE A 97 -9.21 -13.24 -11.17
N ALA A 98 -7.92 -13.55 -11.32
CA ALA A 98 -6.87 -12.98 -10.47
C ALA A 98 -6.87 -11.44 -10.53
N ILE A 99 -6.95 -10.86 -11.72
CA ILE A 99 -7.07 -9.40 -11.90
C ILE A 99 -8.41 -8.89 -11.35
N GLY A 100 -9.50 -9.58 -11.61
CA GLY A 100 -10.83 -9.20 -11.12
C GLY A 100 -10.92 -9.15 -9.59
N LEU A 101 -10.20 -10.02 -8.90
CA LEU A 101 -10.12 -10.06 -7.44
C LEU A 101 -9.40 -8.84 -6.83
N ALA A 102 -8.70 -8.03 -7.62
CA ALA A 102 -8.08 -6.80 -7.12
C ALA A 102 -9.11 -5.74 -6.69
N SER A 103 -10.26 -5.68 -7.36
CA SER A 103 -11.25 -4.62 -7.16
C SER A 103 -12.12 -4.77 -5.89
N PRO A 104 -12.67 -5.95 -5.54
CA PRO A 104 -13.52 -6.09 -4.36
C PRO A 104 -12.83 -5.75 -3.04
N PRO A 105 -11.59 -6.24 -2.74
CA PRO A 105 -10.91 -5.87 -1.51
C PRO A 105 -10.65 -4.37 -1.38
N LEU A 106 -10.33 -3.68 -2.49
CA LEU A 106 -10.14 -2.24 -2.50
C LEU A 106 -11.43 -1.51 -2.10
N LYS A 107 -12.56 -1.87 -2.70
CA LYS A 107 -13.86 -1.24 -2.39
C LYS A 107 -14.32 -1.51 -0.96
N ILE A 108 -14.13 -2.74 -0.48
CA ILE A 108 -14.43 -3.11 0.90
C ILE A 108 -13.52 -2.32 1.85
N GLY A 109 -12.23 -2.25 1.54
CA GLY A 109 -11.26 -1.50 2.34
C GLY A 109 -11.60 -0.01 2.44
N MET A 110 -12.04 0.60 1.35
CA MET A 110 -12.49 2.01 1.35
C MET A 110 -13.74 2.21 2.21
N ALA A 111 -14.74 1.34 2.11
CA ALA A 111 -15.97 1.43 2.88
C ALA A 111 -15.71 1.22 4.38
N VAL A 112 -14.97 0.16 4.73
CA VAL A 112 -14.63 -0.16 6.11
C VAL A 112 -13.70 0.90 6.71
N GLY A 113 -12.69 1.35 5.96
CA GLY A 113 -11.74 2.36 6.40
C GLY A 113 -12.41 3.70 6.69
N GLY A 114 -13.33 4.13 5.82
CA GLY A 114 -14.14 5.34 6.05
C GLY A 114 -14.99 5.24 7.32
N THR A 115 -15.66 4.11 7.53
CA THR A 115 -16.50 3.87 8.72
C THR A 115 -15.65 3.84 9.99
N ILE A 116 -14.53 3.12 9.99
CA ILE A 116 -13.61 3.07 11.14
C ILE A 116 -13.06 4.45 11.45
N GLY A 117 -12.67 5.23 10.43
CA GLY A 117 -12.17 6.59 10.61
C GLY A 117 -13.17 7.50 11.32
N LEU A 118 -14.44 7.47 10.90
CA LEU A 118 -15.50 8.23 11.53
C LEU A 118 -15.78 7.75 12.96
N TYR A 119 -15.77 6.45 13.21
CA TYR A 119 -15.95 5.87 14.55
C TYR A 119 -14.81 6.29 15.49
N LEU A 120 -13.57 6.21 15.03
CA LEU A 120 -12.42 6.65 15.80
C LEU A 120 -12.48 8.16 16.12
N LEU A 121 -12.90 8.97 15.15
CA LEU A 121 -13.10 10.40 15.36
C LEU A 121 -14.18 10.65 16.42
N GLY A 122 -15.32 9.95 16.34
CA GLY A 122 -16.38 10.03 17.36
C GLY A 122 -15.90 9.59 18.74
N ALA A 123 -15.10 8.53 18.82
CA ALA A 123 -14.53 8.03 20.07
C ALA A 123 -13.56 9.01 20.75
N THR A 124 -12.99 9.98 20.00
CA THR A 124 -12.19 11.07 20.56
C THR A 124 -13.02 12.21 21.16
N GLY A 125 -14.35 12.10 21.15
CA GLY A 125 -15.25 13.13 21.66
C GLY A 125 -15.45 14.31 20.69
N TYR A 126 -15.11 14.13 19.41
CA TYR A 126 -15.31 15.16 18.40
C TYR A 126 -16.79 15.45 18.18
N VAL A 127 -17.18 16.72 18.32
CA VAL A 127 -18.52 17.23 17.99
C VAL A 127 -18.36 18.44 17.07
N ALA A 128 -19.27 18.62 16.13
CA ALA A 128 -19.24 19.76 15.22
C ALA A 128 -19.26 21.09 16.03
N GLY A 129 -18.27 21.95 15.76
CA GLY A 129 -18.06 23.20 16.52
C GLY A 129 -17.17 23.05 17.76
N PHE A 130 -16.64 21.85 18.03
CA PHE A 130 -15.66 21.65 19.08
C PHE A 130 -14.35 22.38 18.78
N THR A 131 -13.82 23.13 19.74
CA THR A 131 -12.47 23.69 19.68
C THR A 131 -11.49 22.71 20.29
N PRO A 132 -10.65 22.04 19.46
CA PRO A 132 -9.73 21.02 19.96
C PRO A 132 -8.70 21.64 20.91
N ASP A 133 -8.53 21.03 22.06
CA ASP A 133 -7.41 21.31 22.94
C ASP A 133 -6.14 20.56 22.51
N GLU A 134 -5.01 20.93 23.09
CA GLU A 134 -3.72 20.31 22.72
C GLU A 134 -3.69 18.81 23.03
N ALA A 135 -4.31 18.37 24.10
CA ALA A 135 -4.36 16.96 24.49
C ALA A 135 -5.19 16.14 23.51
N TRP A 136 -6.32 16.67 23.05
CA TRP A 136 -7.16 16.04 22.04
C TRP A 136 -6.42 15.90 20.70
N VAL A 137 -5.79 16.99 20.24
CA VAL A 137 -5.03 16.98 18.97
C VAL A 137 -3.92 15.96 19.04
N LYS A 138 -3.20 15.86 20.15
CA LYS A 138 -2.13 14.86 20.34
C LYS A 138 -2.67 13.42 20.28
N SER A 139 -3.79 13.15 20.91
CA SER A 139 -4.43 11.83 20.88
C SER A 139 -4.95 11.47 19.50
N PHE A 140 -5.56 12.43 18.81
CA PHE A 140 -6.02 12.24 17.44
C PHE A 140 -4.87 11.97 16.46
N MET A 141 -3.79 12.74 16.57
CA MET A 141 -2.58 12.54 15.77
C MET A 141 -1.96 11.16 16.02
N PHE A 142 -1.92 10.71 17.28
CA PHE A 142 -1.45 9.37 17.60
C PHE A 142 -2.27 8.29 16.87
N ILE A 143 -3.59 8.39 16.85
CA ILE A 143 -4.47 7.47 16.12
C ILE A 143 -4.15 7.53 14.61
N CYS A 144 -4.01 8.72 14.03
CA CYS A 144 -3.73 8.90 12.61
C CYS A 144 -2.39 8.28 12.17
N TRP A 145 -1.43 8.11 13.08
CA TRP A 145 -0.14 7.52 12.79
C TRP A 145 -0.10 6.01 13.09
N ILE A 146 -0.58 5.62 14.25
CA ILE A 146 -0.49 4.24 14.73
C ILE A 146 -1.39 3.30 13.94
N VAL A 147 -2.62 3.69 13.65
CA VAL A 147 -3.55 2.82 12.91
C VAL A 147 -3.01 2.47 11.51
N PRO A 148 -2.57 3.41 10.67
CA PRO A 148 -1.93 3.07 9.40
C PRO A 148 -0.66 2.24 9.57
N ALA A 149 0.18 2.54 10.57
CA ALA A 149 1.41 1.78 10.81
C ALA A 149 1.13 0.30 11.09
N VAL A 150 0.14 -0.01 11.93
CA VAL A 150 -0.27 -1.38 12.24
C VAL A 150 -0.80 -2.09 10.98
N ILE A 151 -1.63 -1.40 10.19
CA ILE A 151 -2.20 -1.97 8.95
C ILE A 151 -1.08 -2.28 7.93
N TYR A 152 -0.15 -1.36 7.71
CA TYR A 152 0.97 -1.59 6.79
C TYR A 152 1.92 -2.67 7.27
N PHE A 153 2.16 -2.75 8.59
CA PHE A 153 2.96 -3.83 9.16
C PHE A 153 2.30 -5.19 8.94
N ALA A 154 0.99 -5.29 9.18
CA ALA A 154 0.23 -6.51 8.93
C ALA A 154 0.26 -6.89 7.43
N ALA A 155 0.11 -5.92 6.52
CA ALA A 155 0.20 -6.15 5.08
C ALA A 155 1.59 -6.66 4.67
N ALA A 156 2.67 -6.06 5.20
CA ALA A 156 4.04 -6.50 4.95
C ALA A 156 4.28 -7.94 5.44
N ALA A 157 3.78 -8.27 6.65
CA ALA A 157 3.90 -9.62 7.21
C ALA A 157 3.15 -10.66 6.37
N ILE A 158 1.92 -10.35 5.95
CA ILE A 158 1.12 -11.23 5.10
C ILE A 158 1.84 -11.47 3.76
N MET A 159 2.34 -10.42 3.12
CA MET A 159 3.09 -10.55 1.88
C MET A 159 4.33 -11.42 2.06
N ALA A 160 5.14 -11.19 3.09
CA ALA A 160 6.36 -11.95 3.33
C ALA A 160 6.09 -13.45 3.57
N ILE A 161 4.97 -13.78 4.21
CA ILE A 161 4.60 -15.16 4.53
C ILE A 161 4.00 -15.88 3.32
N PHE A 162 3.08 -15.25 2.62
CA PHE A 162 2.24 -15.92 1.63
C PHE A 162 2.71 -15.73 0.18
N TYR A 163 3.28 -14.58 -0.17
CA TYR A 163 3.75 -14.36 -1.54
C TYR A 163 5.20 -14.86 -1.70
N LYS A 164 5.34 -16.03 -2.33
CA LYS A 164 6.64 -16.71 -2.54
C LYS A 164 7.05 -16.81 -3.99
N ILE A 165 6.25 -16.28 -4.92
CA ILE A 165 6.53 -16.32 -6.33
C ILE A 165 7.66 -15.33 -6.62
N THR A 166 8.77 -15.83 -7.20
CA THR A 166 9.87 -14.98 -7.64
C THR A 166 9.64 -14.51 -9.07
N ASP A 167 10.20 -13.34 -9.43
CA ASP A 167 10.07 -12.79 -10.78
C ASP A 167 10.60 -13.77 -11.84
N ALA A 168 11.66 -14.52 -11.53
CA ALA A 168 12.21 -15.55 -12.40
C ALA A 168 11.24 -16.74 -12.58
N GLU A 169 10.56 -17.15 -11.51
CA GLU A 169 9.56 -18.23 -11.58
C GLU A 169 8.32 -17.78 -12.37
N ALA A 170 7.86 -16.55 -12.16
CA ALA A 170 6.75 -15.96 -12.91
C ALA A 170 7.06 -15.90 -14.39
N ALA A 171 8.23 -15.39 -14.76
CA ALA A 171 8.68 -15.32 -16.15
C ALA A 171 8.79 -16.70 -16.79
N ARG A 172 9.33 -17.70 -16.09
CA ARG A 172 9.39 -19.08 -16.57
C ARG A 172 7.99 -19.65 -16.81
N CYS A 173 7.08 -19.48 -15.85
CA CYS A 173 5.69 -19.97 -15.99
C CYS A 173 4.99 -19.33 -17.19
N ALA A 174 5.17 -18.02 -17.39
CA ALA A 174 4.60 -17.30 -18.52
C ALA A 174 5.15 -17.84 -19.88
N GLN A 175 6.45 -18.08 -19.98
CA GLN A 175 7.07 -18.67 -21.20
C GLN A 175 6.56 -20.08 -21.48
N GLU A 176 6.51 -20.94 -20.47
CA GLU A 176 6.00 -22.31 -20.61
C GLU A 176 4.51 -22.33 -21.00
N ASN A 177 3.70 -21.44 -20.44
CA ASN A 177 2.29 -21.31 -20.80
C ASN A 177 2.12 -20.83 -22.25
N ALA A 178 2.91 -19.83 -22.67
CA ALA A 178 2.89 -19.36 -24.06
C ALA A 178 3.27 -20.46 -25.06
N ALA A 179 4.29 -21.27 -24.77
CA ALA A 179 4.68 -22.39 -25.59
C ALA A 179 3.57 -23.45 -25.71
N LYS A 180 2.89 -23.77 -24.61
CA LYS A 180 1.74 -24.69 -24.58
C LYS A 180 0.55 -24.19 -25.41
N LEU A 181 0.33 -22.88 -25.49
CA LEU A 181 -0.75 -22.28 -26.26
C LEU A 181 -0.45 -22.29 -27.78
N GLN A 182 0.81 -22.21 -28.18
CA GLN A 182 1.23 -22.29 -29.60
C GLN A 182 1.16 -23.71 -30.18
N GLN A 183 1.11 -24.73 -29.32
CA GLN A 183 1.04 -26.14 -29.74
C GLN A 183 -0.40 -26.67 -29.88
N LYS A 184 -1.40 -25.86 -29.55
CA LYS A 184 -2.82 -26.17 -29.71
C LYS A 184 -3.40 -25.55 -30.96
#